data_b8eefae0b65ace3ba5d5fda3a42b2c84
#
_entry.id   b8eefae0b65ace3ba5d5fda3a42b2c84
#
_cell.length_a   1.000
_cell.length_b   1.000
_cell.length_c   1.000
_cell.angle_alpha   90.00
_cell.angle_beta   90.00
_cell.angle_gamma   90.00
#
_symmetry.space_group_name_H-M   'P 1'
#
loop_
_entity.id
_entity.type
_entity.pdbx_description
1 polymer ?
#
loop_
_entity_poly.entity_id
_entity_poly.type
_entity_poly.pdbx_seq_one_letter_code
_entity_poly.pdbx_strand_id
1 'polypeptide(L)'
;AVEAVAKAIRRGRVGLKDPKRPIGSFLFLGPTGVGKTELSKALAEVLFGDENAMIRVDMSEFMEPHSVAKLIGAPPGYVGFDDGGQLTEKIRRKPYSVILFDEIEKAHPDVMNMLLQILEDGRLTDSQGRTVNFKNTVIIMTSNIGARLITDRKQLGFSNQGMVNEKAKEETNNISDKTKGSKDLKENSAQDEKAKKEYEETKKEVMAELKK
;
A
#
# COMPACT_ATOMS: atom_id res chain seq x y z
N ALA A 1 1.69 -6.96 -6.28
CA ALA A 1 2.11 -6.23 -5.05
C ALA A 1 3.01 -7.10 -4.18
N VAL A 2 2.58 -8.30 -3.76
CA VAL A 2 3.32 -9.19 -2.84
C VAL A 2 4.75 -9.47 -3.31
N GLU A 3 4.95 -9.87 -4.56
CA GLU A 3 6.29 -10.14 -5.12
C GLU A 3 7.21 -8.91 -5.09
N ALA A 4 6.66 -7.73 -5.39
CA ALA A 4 7.43 -6.48 -5.38
C ALA A 4 7.91 -6.13 -3.96
N VAL A 5 7.04 -6.29 -2.97
CA VAL A 5 7.38 -6.09 -1.55
C VAL A 5 8.42 -7.09 -1.10
N ALA A 6 8.22 -8.40 -1.37
CA ALA A 6 9.17 -9.45 -1.01
C ALA A 6 10.56 -9.23 -1.64
N LYS A 7 10.62 -8.82 -2.92
CA LYS A 7 11.86 -8.51 -3.62
C LYS A 7 12.58 -7.30 -3.03
N ALA A 8 11.84 -6.25 -2.64
CA ALA A 8 12.41 -5.07 -2.01
C ALA A 8 12.98 -5.36 -0.62
N ILE A 9 12.28 -6.15 0.19
CA ILE A 9 12.73 -6.55 1.52
C ILE A 9 13.96 -7.46 1.44
N ARG A 10 14.00 -8.43 0.51
CA ARG A 10 15.19 -9.26 0.30
C ARG A 10 16.41 -8.41 -0.03
N ARG A 11 16.27 -7.40 -0.91
CA ARG A 11 17.37 -6.45 -1.21
C ARG A 11 17.82 -5.66 0.02
N GLY A 12 16.88 -5.23 0.85
CA GLY A 12 17.19 -4.54 2.10
C GLY A 12 18.00 -5.40 3.09
N ARG A 13 17.72 -6.71 3.17
CA ARG A 13 18.45 -7.65 4.04
C ARG A 13 19.88 -7.94 3.59
N VAL A 14 20.18 -7.87 2.30
CA VAL A 14 21.51 -8.13 1.75
C VAL A 14 22.47 -6.92 1.90
N GLY A 15 22.06 -5.88 2.62
CA GLY A 15 22.92 -4.73 2.90
C GLY A 15 23.00 -3.69 1.77
N LEU A 16 22.19 -3.81 0.72
CA LEU A 16 22.12 -2.86 -0.40
C LEU A 16 21.24 -1.63 -0.08
N LYS A 17 20.88 -1.41 1.19
CA LYS A 17 20.08 -0.27 1.61
C LYS A 17 20.95 0.81 2.25
N ASP A 18 20.49 2.06 2.20
CA ASP A 18 21.04 3.14 3.00
C ASP A 18 20.85 2.83 4.50
N PRO A 19 21.92 2.76 5.32
CA PRO A 19 21.84 2.43 6.73
C PRO A 19 21.06 3.45 7.55
N LYS A 20 20.81 4.64 7.01
CA LYS A 20 20.05 5.70 7.68
C LYS A 20 18.54 5.52 7.50
N ARG A 21 18.06 4.86 6.46
CA ARG A 21 16.64 4.75 6.11
C ARG A 21 15.94 3.53 6.73
N PRO A 22 14.61 3.51 6.81
CA PRO A 22 13.83 2.33 7.20
C PRO A 22 14.18 1.08 6.36
N ILE A 23 13.83 -0.13 6.83
CA ILE A 23 14.06 -1.39 6.10
C ILE A 23 13.43 -1.35 4.70
N GLY A 24 12.24 -0.76 4.60
CA GLY A 24 11.54 -0.51 3.36
C GLY A 24 10.40 0.48 3.57
N SER A 25 10.08 1.22 2.52
CA SER A 25 8.92 2.10 2.47
C SER A 25 8.12 1.81 1.22
N PHE A 26 6.81 1.63 1.38
CA PHE A 26 5.88 1.20 0.33
C PHE A 26 4.66 2.10 0.32
N LEU A 27 4.21 2.47 -0.87
CA LEU A 27 2.94 3.14 -1.09
C LEU A 27 1.99 2.18 -1.79
N PHE A 28 0.88 1.83 -1.13
CA PHE A 28 -0.16 0.96 -1.68
C PHE A 28 -1.32 1.81 -2.19
N LEU A 29 -1.49 1.83 -3.48
CA LEU A 29 -2.57 2.53 -4.16
C LEU A 29 -3.68 1.56 -4.53
N GLY A 30 -4.94 1.95 -4.32
CA GLY A 30 -6.09 1.14 -4.71
C GLY A 30 -7.32 1.36 -3.83
N PRO A 31 -8.49 0.85 -4.25
CA PRO A 31 -9.74 1.00 -3.51
C PRO A 31 -9.68 0.36 -2.13
N THR A 32 -10.62 0.73 -1.26
CA THR A 32 -10.80 0.08 0.05
C THR A 32 -11.19 -1.39 -0.12
N GLY A 33 -10.86 -2.22 0.86
CA GLY A 33 -11.27 -3.62 0.88
C GLY A 33 -10.45 -4.60 0.04
N VAL A 34 -9.37 -4.15 -0.64
CA VAL A 34 -8.50 -5.03 -1.46
C VAL A 34 -7.41 -5.75 -0.66
N GLY A 35 -7.44 -5.70 0.67
CA GLY A 35 -6.49 -6.44 1.52
C GLY A 35 -5.20 -5.70 1.85
N LYS A 36 -5.12 -4.37 1.72
CA LYS A 36 -3.92 -3.57 2.05
C LYS A 36 -3.48 -3.77 3.52
N THR A 37 -4.43 -3.75 4.45
CA THR A 37 -4.18 -3.95 5.88
C THR A 37 -3.77 -5.39 6.20
N GLU A 38 -4.42 -6.38 5.59
CA GLU A 38 -4.07 -7.80 5.79
C GLU A 38 -2.66 -8.11 5.27
N LEU A 39 -2.27 -7.53 4.13
CA LEU A 39 -0.90 -7.66 3.64
C LEU A 39 0.12 -7.07 4.64
N SER A 40 -0.24 -5.97 5.31
CA SER A 40 0.63 -5.34 6.32
C SER A 40 0.79 -6.19 7.57
N LYS A 41 -0.28 -6.86 8.03
CA LYS A 41 -0.23 -7.83 9.14
C LYS A 41 0.61 -9.05 8.79
N ALA A 42 0.34 -9.68 7.63
CA ALA A 42 1.12 -10.81 7.16
C ALA A 42 2.61 -10.47 7.03
N LEU A 43 2.92 -9.23 6.64
CA LEU A 43 4.29 -8.76 6.57
C LEU A 43 4.94 -8.63 7.96
N ALA A 44 4.19 -8.15 8.96
CA ALA A 44 4.68 -8.07 10.34
C ALA A 44 4.98 -9.47 10.90
N GLU A 45 4.10 -10.44 10.68
CA GLU A 45 4.30 -11.82 11.07
C GLU A 45 5.54 -12.44 10.40
N VAL A 46 5.69 -12.30 9.08
CA VAL A 46 6.82 -12.86 8.32
C VAL A 46 8.16 -12.23 8.69
N LEU A 47 8.18 -10.91 8.97
CA LEU A 47 9.42 -10.19 9.24
C LEU A 47 9.86 -10.24 10.71
N PHE A 48 8.90 -10.16 11.60
CA PHE A 48 9.14 -9.96 13.05
C PHE A 48 8.57 -11.08 13.92
N GLY A 49 7.88 -12.07 13.32
CA GLY A 49 7.35 -13.23 14.04
C GLY A 49 6.11 -12.97 14.88
N ASP A 50 5.50 -11.78 14.77
CA ASP A 50 4.32 -11.37 15.53
C ASP A 50 3.44 -10.44 14.68
N GLU A 51 2.19 -10.80 14.46
CA GLU A 51 1.23 -9.94 13.79
C GLU A 51 0.96 -8.62 14.55
N ASN A 52 1.12 -8.65 15.89
CA ASN A 52 1.01 -7.48 16.75
C ASN A 52 2.24 -6.55 16.68
N ALA A 53 3.28 -6.93 15.93
CA ALA A 53 4.36 -6.01 15.57
C ALA A 53 3.93 -5.01 14.47
N MET A 54 2.64 -4.88 14.19
CA MET A 54 2.07 -3.85 13.33
C MET A 54 1.51 -2.70 14.16
N ILE A 55 1.91 -1.48 13.81
CA ILE A 55 1.39 -0.22 14.36
C ILE A 55 0.56 0.45 13.27
N ARG A 56 -0.76 0.51 13.46
CA ARG A 56 -1.65 1.22 12.54
C ARG A 56 -1.88 2.65 13.03
N VAL A 57 -1.80 3.59 12.09
CA VAL A 57 -2.11 5.01 12.28
C VAL A 57 -3.05 5.42 11.16
N ASP A 58 -4.28 5.79 11.51
CA ASP A 58 -5.28 6.26 10.57
C ASP A 58 -5.11 7.78 10.36
N MET A 59 -4.78 8.18 9.14
CA MET A 59 -4.50 9.58 8.83
C MET A 59 -5.75 10.45 8.82
N SER A 60 -6.96 9.88 8.82
CA SER A 60 -8.19 10.62 8.99
C SER A 60 -8.34 11.28 10.37
N GLU A 61 -7.62 10.78 11.38
CA GLU A 61 -7.56 11.38 12.71
C GLU A 61 -6.59 12.59 12.80
N PHE A 62 -5.82 12.82 11.71
CA PHE A 62 -4.71 13.78 11.67
C PHE A 62 -4.87 14.81 10.54
N MET A 63 -6.10 15.28 10.33
CA MET A 63 -6.45 16.26 9.30
C MET A 63 -6.18 17.72 9.75
N GLU A 64 -6.08 17.95 11.04
CA GLU A 64 -5.93 19.29 11.62
C GLU A 64 -4.45 19.65 11.88
N PRO A 65 -4.06 20.94 11.87
CA PRO A 65 -2.68 21.39 12.09
C PRO A 65 -2.08 20.88 13.40
N HIS A 66 -2.88 20.81 14.47
CA HIS A 66 -2.40 20.39 15.80
C HIS A 66 -2.24 18.86 15.93
N SER A 67 -2.61 18.11 14.91
CA SER A 67 -2.58 16.65 14.94
C SER A 67 -1.16 16.07 15.02
N VAL A 68 -0.14 16.81 14.56
CA VAL A 68 1.26 16.39 14.69
C VAL A 68 1.63 16.20 16.16
N ALA A 69 1.15 17.07 17.06
CA ALA A 69 1.39 16.96 18.49
C ALA A 69 0.88 15.63 19.08
N LYS A 70 -0.20 15.06 18.54
CA LYS A 70 -0.66 13.73 18.97
C LYS A 70 0.32 12.62 18.60
N LEU A 71 1.04 12.77 17.48
CA LEU A 71 1.98 11.75 16.99
C LEU A 71 3.33 11.82 17.67
N ILE A 72 3.88 13.03 17.89
CA ILE A 72 5.23 13.25 18.42
C ILE A 72 5.28 13.75 19.86
N GLY A 73 4.13 14.09 20.42
CA GLY A 73 3.97 14.69 21.76
C GLY A 73 3.68 16.20 21.71
N ALA A 74 3.01 16.70 22.75
CA ALA A 74 2.72 18.12 22.89
C ALA A 74 4.00 18.90 23.29
N PRO A 75 4.15 20.16 22.84
CA PRO A 75 5.28 21.01 23.28
C PRO A 75 5.24 21.29 24.79
N PRO A 76 6.38 21.66 25.40
CA PRO A 76 6.43 22.04 26.81
C PRO A 76 5.40 23.13 27.14
N GLY A 77 4.67 22.97 28.24
CA GLY A 77 3.65 23.89 28.70
C GLY A 77 2.22 23.65 28.14
N TYR A 78 2.06 22.68 27.26
CA TYR A 78 0.74 22.26 26.76
C TYR A 78 0.25 21.00 27.48
N VAL A 79 -1.07 20.85 27.56
CA VAL A 79 -1.73 19.65 28.10
C VAL A 79 -1.32 18.43 27.29
N GLY A 80 -0.92 17.35 27.98
CA GLY A 80 -0.46 16.10 27.32
C GLY A 80 1.04 16.04 27.01
N PHE A 81 1.84 16.99 27.49
CA PHE A 81 3.31 16.96 27.33
C PHE A 81 3.93 15.70 27.96
N ASP A 82 3.45 15.29 29.14
CA ASP A 82 3.97 14.12 29.85
C ASP A 82 3.55 12.77 29.21
N ASP A 83 2.47 12.77 28.45
CA ASP A 83 1.93 11.54 27.82
C ASP A 83 2.79 11.04 26.64
N GLY A 84 3.66 11.91 26.10
CA GLY A 84 4.44 11.61 24.91
C GLY A 84 3.60 11.47 23.63
N GLY A 85 4.24 11.23 22.49
CA GLY A 85 3.55 11.07 21.22
C GLY A 85 3.09 9.63 20.99
N GLN A 86 1.89 9.45 20.43
CA GLN A 86 1.32 8.13 20.18
C GLN A 86 2.19 7.27 19.26
N LEU A 87 2.80 7.86 18.24
CA LEU A 87 3.69 7.15 17.32
C LEU A 87 5.06 6.93 17.97
N THR A 88 5.66 7.97 18.52
CA THR A 88 7.01 7.92 19.07
C THR A 88 7.12 6.95 20.24
N GLU A 89 6.13 6.91 21.13
CA GLU A 89 6.10 5.96 22.26
C GLU A 89 5.92 4.52 21.78
N LYS A 90 5.02 4.27 20.81
CA LYS A 90 4.82 2.92 20.28
C LYS A 90 6.10 2.38 19.63
N ILE A 91 6.80 3.19 18.82
CA ILE A 91 8.05 2.80 18.17
C ILE A 91 9.18 2.60 19.17
N ARG A 92 9.27 3.44 20.21
CA ARG A 92 10.27 3.26 21.24
C ARG A 92 10.12 1.95 22.01
N ARG A 93 8.87 1.52 22.22
CA ARG A 93 8.56 0.23 22.85
C ARG A 93 8.73 -0.96 21.90
N LYS A 94 8.44 -0.79 20.60
CA LYS A 94 8.51 -1.81 19.56
C LYS A 94 9.33 -1.31 18.37
N PRO A 95 10.67 -1.26 18.46
CA PRO A 95 11.53 -0.71 17.39
C PRO A 95 11.57 -1.58 16.13
N TYR A 96 11.21 -2.85 16.23
CA TYR A 96 11.05 -3.78 15.11
C TYR A 96 9.57 -3.95 14.82
N SER A 97 9.04 -3.16 13.89
CA SER A 97 7.61 -3.14 13.59
C SER A 97 7.32 -2.74 12.16
N VAL A 98 6.12 -3.11 11.70
CA VAL A 98 5.52 -2.57 10.48
C VAL A 98 4.63 -1.40 10.89
N ILE A 99 4.84 -0.23 10.28
CA ILE A 99 4.02 0.95 10.52
C ILE A 99 3.13 1.12 9.30
N LEU A 100 1.82 1.08 9.52
CA LEU A 100 0.81 1.31 8.49
C LEU A 100 0.20 2.70 8.69
N PHE A 101 0.48 3.63 7.77
CA PHE A 101 -0.21 4.91 7.67
C PHE A 101 -1.35 4.76 6.67
N ASP A 102 -2.58 4.69 7.16
CA ASP A 102 -3.77 4.46 6.35
C ASP A 102 -4.37 5.79 5.88
N GLU A 103 -4.81 5.86 4.62
CA GLU A 103 -5.44 7.05 3.99
C GLU A 103 -4.56 8.32 4.04
N ILE A 104 -3.31 8.19 3.57
CA ILE A 104 -2.28 9.23 3.67
C ILE A 104 -2.71 10.57 3.04
N GLU A 105 -3.60 10.54 2.04
CA GLU A 105 -4.15 11.74 1.38
C GLU A 105 -4.99 12.63 2.29
N LYS A 106 -5.43 12.11 3.44
CA LYS A 106 -6.20 12.88 4.43
C LYS A 106 -5.33 13.61 5.45
N ALA A 107 -4.05 13.29 5.52
CA ALA A 107 -3.14 13.87 6.49
C ALA A 107 -2.91 15.36 6.24
N HIS A 108 -2.82 16.14 7.35
CA HIS A 108 -2.39 17.54 7.25
C HIS A 108 -0.96 17.64 6.69
N PRO A 109 -0.61 18.70 5.92
CA PRO A 109 0.74 18.87 5.37
C PRO A 109 1.88 18.76 6.39
N ASP A 110 1.69 19.22 7.62
CA ASP A 110 2.71 19.11 8.67
C ASP A 110 3.00 17.65 9.05
N VAL A 111 1.99 16.77 9.01
CA VAL A 111 2.15 15.33 9.20
C VAL A 111 2.94 14.74 8.03
N MET A 112 2.71 15.22 6.80
CA MET A 112 3.48 14.79 5.63
C MET A 112 4.96 15.18 5.76
N ASN A 113 5.27 16.39 6.24
CA ASN A 113 6.64 16.83 6.49
C ASN A 113 7.35 15.94 7.54
N MET A 114 6.64 15.58 8.61
CA MET A 114 7.15 14.61 9.60
C MET A 114 7.44 13.25 8.97
N LEU A 115 6.56 12.74 8.11
CA LEU A 115 6.76 11.47 7.42
C LEU A 115 7.96 11.51 6.47
N LEU A 116 8.18 12.62 5.75
CA LEU A 116 9.35 12.80 4.91
C LEU A 116 10.63 12.67 5.72
N GLN A 117 10.71 13.28 6.91
CA GLN A 117 11.86 13.14 7.81
C GLN A 117 12.11 11.68 8.22
N ILE A 118 11.05 10.92 8.53
CA ILE A 118 11.17 9.49 8.84
C ILE A 118 11.70 8.70 7.64
N LEU A 119 11.19 8.97 6.44
CA LEU A 119 11.57 8.25 5.22
C LEU A 119 13.00 8.54 4.77
N GLU A 120 13.50 9.76 4.98
CA GLU A 120 14.83 10.18 4.54
C GLU A 120 15.89 9.92 5.60
N ASP A 121 15.66 10.35 6.86
CA ASP A 121 16.63 10.27 7.94
C ASP A 121 16.47 9.00 8.79
N GLY A 122 15.36 8.27 8.70
CA GLY A 122 15.04 7.10 9.53
C GLY A 122 14.99 7.41 11.01
N ARG A 123 14.70 8.65 11.37
CA ARG A 123 14.60 9.12 12.76
C ARG A 123 13.60 10.27 12.87
N LEU A 124 13.07 10.43 14.06
CA LEU A 124 12.16 11.51 14.40
C LEU A 124 12.49 12.00 15.81
N THR A 125 12.51 13.31 16.01
CA THR A 125 12.69 13.89 17.36
C THR A 125 11.31 14.16 17.95
N ASP A 126 11.04 13.64 19.15
CA ASP A 126 9.80 13.89 19.86
C ASP A 126 9.82 15.28 20.55
N SER A 127 8.66 15.69 21.08
CA SER A 127 8.51 16.97 21.78
C SER A 127 9.39 17.13 23.03
N GLN A 128 9.90 16.03 23.58
CA GLN A 128 10.82 16.02 24.73
C GLN A 128 12.30 16.04 24.30
N GLY A 129 12.58 16.22 23.01
CA GLY A 129 13.95 16.25 22.47
C GLY A 129 14.59 14.87 22.31
N ARG A 130 13.85 13.77 22.51
CA ARG A 130 14.38 12.41 22.37
C ARG A 130 14.29 11.96 20.92
N THR A 131 15.37 11.39 20.41
CA THR A 131 15.39 10.82 19.05
C THR A 131 14.83 9.40 19.05
N VAL A 132 13.80 9.18 18.24
CA VAL A 132 13.18 7.88 17.99
C VAL A 132 13.70 7.33 16.65
N ASN A 133 14.13 6.08 16.65
CA ASN A 133 14.79 5.43 15.51
C ASN A 133 13.80 4.54 14.73
N PHE A 134 13.67 4.78 13.43
CA PHE A 134 12.81 4.05 12.52
C PHE A 134 13.57 3.14 11.56
N LYS A 135 14.89 2.99 11.70
CA LYS A 135 15.74 2.21 10.77
C LYS A 135 15.40 0.73 10.71
N ASN A 136 14.83 0.19 11.79
CA ASN A 136 14.42 -1.21 11.89
C ASN A 136 12.93 -1.43 11.61
N THR A 137 12.24 -0.41 11.10
CA THR A 137 10.82 -0.51 10.75
C THR A 137 10.62 -0.68 9.25
N VAL A 138 9.46 -1.21 8.89
CA VAL A 138 8.92 -1.17 7.52
C VAL A 138 7.76 -0.18 7.52
N ILE A 139 7.79 0.78 6.61
CA ILE A 139 6.76 1.79 6.48
C ILE A 139 5.85 1.43 5.30
N ILE A 140 4.55 1.37 5.56
CA ILE A 140 3.52 1.17 4.55
C ILE A 140 2.58 2.35 4.63
N MET A 141 2.38 3.02 3.51
CA MET A 141 1.40 4.08 3.34
C MET A 141 0.31 3.56 2.40
N THR A 142 -0.95 3.81 2.71
CA THR A 142 -2.05 3.49 1.81
C THR A 142 -2.72 4.76 1.31
N SER A 143 -3.21 4.72 0.08
CA SER A 143 -3.99 5.80 -0.50
C SER A 143 -5.09 5.26 -1.40
N ASN A 144 -6.21 5.96 -1.42
CA ASN A 144 -7.33 5.70 -2.32
C ASN A 144 -7.28 6.58 -3.58
N ILE A 145 -6.26 7.43 -3.72
CA ILE A 145 -6.04 8.23 -4.94
C ILE A 145 -5.90 7.29 -6.14
N GLY A 146 -6.54 7.63 -7.24
CA GLY A 146 -6.56 6.80 -8.45
C GLY A 146 -7.48 5.56 -8.38
N ALA A 147 -8.12 5.28 -7.24
CA ALA A 147 -9.05 4.15 -7.12
C ALA A 147 -10.19 4.21 -8.14
N ARG A 148 -10.72 5.41 -8.42
CA ARG A 148 -11.77 5.64 -9.44
C ARG A 148 -11.29 5.26 -10.83
N LEU A 149 -10.08 5.64 -11.22
CA LEU A 149 -9.50 5.30 -12.52
C LEU A 149 -9.37 3.78 -12.72
N ILE A 150 -9.07 3.05 -11.65
CA ILE A 150 -8.96 1.59 -11.69
C ILE A 150 -10.36 0.95 -11.76
N THR A 151 -11.35 1.51 -11.06
CA THR A 151 -12.71 0.95 -10.97
C THR A 151 -13.51 1.23 -12.25
N ASP A 152 -13.42 2.44 -12.80
CA ASP A 152 -14.19 2.84 -13.99
C ASP A 152 -13.78 2.06 -15.23
N ARG A 153 -12.49 1.71 -15.38
CA ARG A 153 -12.01 0.85 -16.47
C ARG A 153 -12.57 -0.58 -16.39
N LYS A 154 -12.78 -1.13 -15.20
CA LYS A 154 -13.41 -2.45 -15.06
C LYS A 154 -14.87 -2.48 -15.49
N GLN A 155 -15.61 -1.38 -15.35
CA GLN A 155 -17.00 -1.29 -15.80
C GLN A 155 -17.14 -1.20 -17.31
N LEU A 156 -16.18 -0.59 -18.02
CA LEU A 156 -16.18 -0.49 -19.49
C LEU A 156 -15.90 -1.82 -20.19
N GLY A 157 -15.28 -2.79 -19.51
CA GLY A 157 -14.94 -4.11 -20.07
C GLY A 157 -16.06 -5.16 -20.00
N PHE A 158 -17.13 -4.95 -19.22
CA PHE A 158 -18.18 -5.96 -18.97
C PHE A 158 -19.54 -5.67 -19.66
N SER A 159 -19.67 -4.56 -20.42
CA SER A 159 -20.97 -4.19 -21.01
C SER A 159 -21.22 -4.73 -22.42
N ASN A 160 -20.34 -5.55 -23.01
CA ASN A 160 -20.51 -6.02 -24.40
C ASN A 160 -20.62 -7.55 -24.60
N GLN A 161 -20.95 -8.33 -23.56
CA GLN A 161 -21.21 -9.78 -23.75
C GLN A 161 -22.58 -10.25 -23.23
N GLY A 162 -23.59 -9.37 -23.16
CA GLY A 162 -24.89 -9.69 -22.63
C GLY A 162 -26.09 -9.51 -23.58
N MET A 163 -25.90 -9.28 -24.88
CA MET A 163 -27.03 -9.18 -25.82
C MET A 163 -26.70 -9.69 -27.21
N VAL A 164 -26.36 -10.95 -27.37
CA VAL A 164 -26.63 -11.72 -28.63
C VAL A 164 -26.64 -13.19 -28.23
N ASN A 165 -27.82 -13.77 -28.15
CA ASN A 165 -28.19 -15.13 -28.49
C ASN A 165 -29.26 -15.73 -27.57
N GLU A 166 -30.47 -15.21 -27.73
CA GLU A 166 -31.69 -15.99 -27.58
C GLU A 166 -32.38 -16.09 -28.94
N LYS A 167 -31.81 -16.80 -29.89
CA LYS A 167 -32.48 -17.38 -31.06
C LYS A 167 -31.47 -18.20 -31.87
N ALA A 168 -31.19 -19.40 -31.44
CA ALA A 168 -30.72 -20.52 -32.22
C ALA A 168 -30.45 -21.72 -31.31
N LYS A 169 -31.49 -22.32 -30.77
CA LYS A 169 -31.49 -23.71 -30.35
C LYS A 169 -32.49 -24.39 -31.28
N GLU A 170 -31.95 -25.00 -32.29
CA GLU A 170 -32.43 -26.27 -32.86
C GLU A 170 -31.49 -26.64 -34.01
N GLU A 171 -31.15 -27.92 -34.05
CA GLU A 171 -30.38 -28.65 -35.09
C GLU A 171 -28.85 -28.47 -35.06
N THR A 172 -28.10 -29.37 -34.51
CA THR A 172 -27.60 -30.63 -35.06
C THR A 172 -26.62 -31.26 -34.07
N ASN A 173 -26.98 -32.44 -33.62
CA ASN A 173 -26.05 -33.44 -33.09
C ASN A 173 -25.16 -33.97 -34.20
N ASN A 174 -23.91 -34.13 -33.89
CA ASN A 174 -22.97 -35.18 -34.32
C ASN A 174 -21.62 -34.69 -34.87
N ILE A 175 -20.64 -35.33 -34.32
CA ILE A 175 -19.32 -35.66 -34.87
C ILE A 175 -18.10 -34.84 -34.38
N SER A 176 -17.35 -35.62 -33.58
CA SER A 176 -15.89 -35.80 -33.43
C SER A 176 -15.04 -34.77 -32.70
N ASP A 177 -14.72 -35.27 -31.58
CA ASP A 177 -13.47 -35.22 -30.81
C ASP A 177 -12.16 -35.05 -31.62
N LYS A 178 -11.25 -34.26 -31.08
CA LYS A 178 -9.84 -34.02 -31.42
C LYS A 178 -9.55 -32.71 -32.15
N THR A 179 -9.48 -31.63 -31.36
CA THR A 179 -8.53 -30.49 -31.55
C THR A 179 -8.73 -29.37 -30.53
N LYS A 180 -8.76 -29.68 -29.21
CA LYS A 180 -8.94 -28.67 -28.16
C LYS A 180 -7.66 -28.22 -27.44
N GLY A 181 -6.47 -28.81 -27.73
CA GLY A 181 -5.25 -28.57 -26.97
C GLY A 181 -4.38 -27.36 -27.37
N SER A 182 -4.58 -26.76 -28.54
CA SER A 182 -3.67 -25.70 -29.03
C SER A 182 -4.27 -24.31 -29.18
N LYS A 183 -5.58 -24.16 -29.02
CA LYS A 183 -6.23 -22.82 -29.00
C LYS A 183 -6.21 -22.18 -27.62
N ASP A 184 -6.40 -22.96 -26.57
CA ASP A 184 -6.47 -22.44 -25.19
C ASP A 184 -5.13 -21.84 -24.69
N LEU A 185 -3.99 -22.35 -25.19
CA LEU A 185 -2.66 -21.83 -24.86
C LEU A 185 -2.33 -20.50 -25.55
N LYS A 186 -2.88 -20.25 -26.74
CA LYS A 186 -2.68 -18.98 -27.46
C LYS A 186 -3.63 -17.88 -27.00
N GLU A 187 -4.85 -18.22 -26.59
CA GLU A 187 -5.80 -17.26 -26.02
C GLU A 187 -5.36 -16.78 -24.63
N ASN A 188 -4.84 -17.66 -23.77
CA ASN A 188 -4.30 -17.29 -22.46
C ASN A 188 -3.06 -16.37 -22.57
N SER A 189 -2.16 -16.62 -23.53
CA SER A 189 -0.99 -15.75 -23.73
C SER A 189 -1.36 -14.35 -24.25
N ALA A 190 -2.35 -14.26 -25.13
CA ALA A 190 -2.82 -12.97 -25.64
C ALA A 190 -3.61 -12.16 -24.59
N GLN A 191 -4.35 -12.83 -23.70
CA GLN A 191 -5.02 -12.21 -22.57
C GLN A 191 -4.03 -11.70 -21.51
N ASP A 192 -2.97 -12.44 -21.23
CA ASP A 192 -1.90 -12.04 -20.30
C ASP A 192 -1.11 -10.84 -20.82
N GLU A 193 -0.82 -10.77 -22.12
CA GLU A 193 -0.15 -9.60 -22.73
C GLU A 193 -1.04 -8.36 -22.73
N LYS A 194 -2.33 -8.52 -22.99
CA LYS A 194 -3.30 -7.43 -22.95
C LYS A 194 -3.46 -6.89 -21.51
N ALA A 195 -3.59 -7.78 -20.54
CA ALA A 195 -3.65 -7.41 -19.12
C ALA A 195 -2.38 -6.68 -18.63
N LYS A 196 -1.20 -7.10 -19.12
CA LYS A 196 0.06 -6.41 -18.81
C LYS A 196 0.12 -5.01 -19.40
N LYS A 197 -0.31 -4.80 -20.63
CA LYS A 197 -0.35 -3.48 -21.28
C LYS A 197 -1.33 -2.55 -20.56
N GLU A 198 -2.53 -3.01 -20.23
CA GLU A 198 -3.53 -2.24 -19.48
C GLU A 198 -3.02 -1.87 -18.07
N TYR A 199 -2.30 -2.77 -17.41
CA TYR A 199 -1.67 -2.48 -16.12
C TYR A 199 -0.60 -1.39 -16.21
N GLU A 200 0.28 -1.44 -17.22
CA GLU A 200 1.33 -0.42 -17.41
C GLU A 200 0.76 0.96 -17.78
N GLU A 201 -0.31 1.01 -18.58
CA GLU A 201 -1.01 2.26 -18.89
C GLU A 201 -1.68 2.86 -17.65
N THR A 202 -2.42 2.05 -16.89
CA THR A 202 -3.06 2.48 -15.65
C THR A 202 -2.04 2.99 -14.63
N LYS A 203 -0.89 2.31 -14.52
CA LYS A 203 0.21 2.71 -13.67
C LYS A 203 0.78 4.08 -14.05
N LYS A 204 0.95 4.34 -15.37
CA LYS A 204 1.43 5.64 -15.85
C LYS A 204 0.45 6.78 -15.52
N GLU A 205 -0.85 6.55 -15.70
CA GLU A 205 -1.88 7.55 -15.39
C GLU A 205 -1.93 7.88 -13.90
N VAL A 206 -1.95 6.85 -13.05
CA VAL A 206 -1.92 7.02 -11.58
C VAL A 206 -0.66 7.76 -11.13
N MET A 207 0.50 7.43 -11.71
CA MET A 207 1.76 8.12 -11.41
C MET A 207 1.78 9.57 -11.89
N ALA A 208 1.05 9.90 -12.96
CA ALA A 208 0.89 11.27 -13.44
C ALA A 208 -0.01 12.10 -12.51
N GLU A 209 -1.03 11.48 -11.94
CA GLU A 209 -1.94 12.15 -10.99
C GLU A 209 -1.28 12.42 -9.63
N LEU A 210 -0.40 11.51 -9.18
CA LEU A 210 0.38 11.69 -7.94
C LEU A 210 1.46 12.80 -8.04
N LYS A 211 1.78 13.27 -9.25
CA LYS A 211 2.76 14.35 -9.46
C LYS A 211 2.12 15.75 -9.53
N LYS A 212 0.80 15.82 -9.51
CA LYS A 212 0.06 17.10 -9.44
C LYS A 212 -0.09 17.57 -8.00
#